data_929f5b6ce83d16c7f10f5b60ed586e97
#
_entry.id   929f5b6ce83d16c7f10f5b60ed586e97
#
_cell.length_a   1.000
_cell.length_b   1.000
_cell.length_c   1.000
_cell.angle_alpha   90.00
_cell.angle_beta   90.00
_cell.angle_gamma   90.00
#
_symmetry.space_group_name_H-M   'P 1'
#
loop_
_entity.id
_entity.type
_entity.pdbx_description
1 polymer ?
#
loop_
_entity_poly.entity_id
_entity_poly.type
_entity_poly.pdbx_seq_one_letter_code
_entity_poly.pdbx_strand_id
1 'polypeptide(L)'
;MLDKIEEHFILVDKCAGEIRIAEVKNRKLLKYICWPETTPPIIGNIYKANILKKLNGGVVKASIKDQNIITVRGVPKNIKSNSKIDVVITSEKFDDKPIQAKIFSGNILDFKKLSDEERIIDLFFTKNLPITEDHYAIYWDLLNLDKFFLDALKQSVEIKDGGILWIEKTKAVTLIDIDTKNLFLNSDNANLEFCKKAFLKCIEEIKLRNIGGMIIVDFPRLSFENKKLLNEYILKKGKDFFPEGSFLGFSRLQLYELYIPRNFAPLESYYKGEMDFEFQNHLRSLWRKSKDAKTKNNIQFICGKTLYKKIVNQKLPPFIKIIQRSDLPNEYGELMDISK
;
A
#
# COMPACT_ATOMS: atom_id res chain seq x y z
N MET A 1 9.79 25.10 10.86
CA MET A 1 9.57 23.64 11.01
C MET A 1 9.77 22.90 9.67
N LEU A 2 9.31 23.47 8.54
CA LEU A 2 9.48 22.89 7.21
C LEU A 2 10.94 22.83 6.70
N ASP A 3 11.81 23.72 7.16
CA ASP A 3 13.22 23.80 6.75
C ASP A 3 14.11 22.68 7.33
N LYS A 4 13.55 21.83 8.20
CA LYS A 4 14.21 20.67 8.78
C LYS A 4 13.73 19.34 8.22
N ILE A 5 12.79 19.36 7.25
CA ILE A 5 12.29 18.13 6.66
C ILE A 5 13.28 17.66 5.61
N GLU A 6 13.78 16.45 5.81
CA GLU A 6 14.66 15.75 4.87
C GLU A 6 14.04 15.69 3.47
N GLU A 7 14.87 15.81 2.45
CA GLU A 7 14.40 15.76 1.05
C GLU A 7 13.83 14.38 0.68
N HIS A 8 14.38 13.31 1.28
CA HIS A 8 13.93 11.93 1.08
C HIS A 8 13.99 11.16 2.41
N PHE A 9 12.84 10.72 2.92
CA PHE A 9 12.72 10.10 4.24
C PHE A 9 11.52 9.16 4.33
N ILE A 10 11.46 8.38 5.41
CA ILE A 10 10.33 7.56 5.79
C ILE A 10 9.60 8.26 6.94
N LEU A 11 8.30 8.47 6.77
CA LEU A 11 7.42 8.99 7.80
C LEU A 11 6.65 7.83 8.42
N VAL A 12 6.75 7.67 9.74
CA VAL A 12 5.98 6.70 10.53
C VAL A 12 4.99 7.48 11.39
N ASP A 13 3.72 7.45 11.01
CA ASP A 13 2.66 8.13 11.74
C ASP A 13 1.84 7.11 12.55
N LYS A 14 1.82 7.30 13.88
CA LYS A 14 1.11 6.47 14.85
C LYS A 14 -0.01 7.30 15.48
N CYS A 15 -1.14 7.35 14.82
CA CYS A 15 -2.21 8.27 15.18
C CYS A 15 -3.59 7.62 15.01
N ALA A 16 -4.49 7.91 15.92
CA ALA A 16 -5.90 7.51 15.83
C ALA A 16 -6.14 6.01 15.70
N GLY A 17 -5.29 5.17 16.31
CA GLY A 17 -5.41 3.70 16.27
C GLY A 17 -4.93 3.06 14.98
N GLU A 18 -4.26 3.83 14.11
CA GLU A 18 -3.63 3.35 12.90
C GLU A 18 -2.12 3.61 12.90
N ILE A 19 -1.39 2.76 12.23
CA ILE A 19 0.02 2.97 11.88
C ILE A 19 0.09 3.14 10.38
N ARG A 20 0.64 4.28 9.94
CA ARG A 20 0.85 4.62 8.54
C ARG A 20 2.34 4.82 8.30
N ILE A 21 2.87 4.17 7.29
CA ILE A 21 4.25 4.36 6.85
C ILE A 21 4.25 4.90 5.43
N ALA A 22 4.94 6.00 5.24
CA ALA A 22 5.06 6.68 3.95
C ALA A 22 6.51 6.90 3.57
N GLU A 23 6.88 6.59 2.32
CA GLU A 23 8.12 7.07 1.73
C GLU A 23 7.82 8.39 1.03
N VAL A 24 8.48 9.45 1.48
CA VAL A 24 8.28 10.81 1.00
C VAL A 24 9.56 11.33 0.38
N LYS A 25 9.47 11.84 -0.85
CA LYS A 25 10.58 12.49 -1.55
C LYS A 25 10.11 13.79 -2.17
N ASN A 26 10.83 14.88 -1.89
CA ASN A 26 10.50 16.21 -2.41
C ASN A 26 9.02 16.55 -2.16
N ARG A 27 8.53 16.26 -0.95
CA ARG A 27 7.13 16.44 -0.52
C ARG A 27 6.09 15.63 -1.30
N LYS A 28 6.51 14.60 -2.06
CA LYS A 28 5.60 13.71 -2.78
C LYS A 28 5.58 12.35 -2.11
N LEU A 29 4.40 11.77 -2.01
CA LEU A 29 4.20 10.41 -1.54
C LEU A 29 4.63 9.43 -2.63
N LEU A 30 5.62 8.59 -2.34
CA LEU A 30 6.13 7.58 -3.27
C LEU A 30 5.60 6.17 -2.97
N LYS A 31 5.35 5.89 -1.69
CA LYS A 31 4.84 4.61 -1.22
C LYS A 31 4.08 4.79 0.07
N TYR A 32 3.06 3.99 0.24
CA TYR A 32 2.18 4.03 1.41
C TYR A 32 1.81 2.62 1.85
N ILE A 33 1.93 2.36 3.13
CA ILE A 33 1.42 1.14 3.79
C ILE A 33 0.76 1.56 5.09
N CYS A 34 -0.39 0.97 5.41
CA CYS A 34 -1.09 1.25 6.64
C CYS A 34 -1.78 0.01 7.20
N TRP A 35 -1.99 -0.01 8.52
CA TRP A 35 -2.73 -1.06 9.21
C TRP A 35 -3.31 -0.54 10.53
N PRO A 36 -4.41 -1.16 11.03
CA PRO A 36 -4.89 -0.88 12.36
C PRO A 36 -3.85 -1.31 13.42
N GLU A 37 -3.60 -0.49 14.42
CA GLU A 37 -2.64 -0.79 15.51
C GLU A 37 -2.94 -2.14 16.20
N THR A 38 -4.23 -2.54 16.22
CA THR A 38 -4.69 -3.79 16.82
C THR A 38 -4.43 -5.05 15.98
N THR A 39 -4.16 -4.87 14.68
CA THR A 39 -3.97 -5.97 13.72
C THR A 39 -2.75 -5.73 12.85
N PRO A 40 -1.53 -5.83 13.44
CA PRO A 40 -0.30 -5.62 12.70
C PRO A 40 -0.10 -6.69 11.62
N PRO A 41 0.56 -6.34 10.51
CA PRO A 41 0.85 -7.27 9.44
C PRO A 41 1.77 -8.39 9.90
N ILE A 42 1.54 -9.59 9.40
CA ILE A 42 2.36 -10.78 9.73
C ILE A 42 3.42 -11.11 8.68
N ILE A 43 3.43 -10.40 7.55
CA ILE A 43 4.43 -10.60 6.49
C ILE A 43 5.85 -10.40 7.05
N GLY A 44 6.76 -11.29 6.66
CA GLY A 44 8.14 -11.33 7.19
C GLY A 44 8.27 -12.03 8.54
N ASN A 45 7.19 -12.30 9.26
CA ASN A 45 7.24 -13.07 10.50
C ASN A 45 7.56 -14.55 10.23
N ILE A 46 8.28 -15.15 11.19
CA ILE A 46 8.61 -16.57 11.16
C ILE A 46 7.70 -17.32 12.13
N TYR A 47 7.12 -18.41 11.65
CA TYR A 47 6.23 -19.27 12.43
C TYR A 47 6.64 -20.75 12.33
N LYS A 48 6.38 -21.50 13.38
CA LYS A 48 6.29 -22.97 13.30
C LYS A 48 4.93 -23.33 12.75
N ALA A 49 4.90 -23.98 11.59
CA ALA A 49 3.70 -24.39 10.89
C ALA A 49 3.54 -25.91 10.93
N ASN A 50 2.31 -26.39 11.16
CA ASN A 50 1.95 -27.81 11.09
C ASN A 50 1.41 -28.11 9.69
N ILE A 51 1.99 -29.07 8.99
CA ILE A 51 1.54 -29.47 7.65
C ILE A 51 0.21 -30.21 7.77
N LEU A 52 -0.84 -29.66 7.14
CA LEU A 52 -2.18 -30.25 7.12
C LEU A 52 -2.37 -31.16 5.90
N LYS A 53 -2.00 -30.66 4.71
CA LYS A 53 -2.22 -31.35 3.44
C LYS A 53 -1.15 -31.01 2.43
N LYS A 54 -0.66 -32.05 1.72
CA LYS A 54 0.21 -31.86 0.57
C LYS A 54 -0.61 -31.59 -0.69
N LEU A 55 -0.08 -30.69 -1.52
CA LEU A 55 -0.59 -30.37 -2.84
C LEU A 55 0.50 -30.71 -3.87
N ASN A 56 0.16 -30.62 -5.15
CA ASN A 56 1.13 -30.87 -6.22
C ASN A 56 2.19 -29.75 -6.29
N GLY A 57 3.36 -30.06 -6.86
CA GLY A 57 4.38 -29.04 -7.15
C GLY A 57 5.15 -28.49 -5.95
N GLY A 58 5.33 -29.26 -4.87
CA GLY A 58 6.07 -28.80 -3.69
C GLY A 58 5.33 -27.72 -2.89
N VAL A 59 4.01 -27.78 -2.93
CA VAL A 59 3.11 -26.88 -2.20
C VAL A 59 2.39 -27.65 -1.10
N VAL A 60 2.24 -27.07 0.08
CA VAL A 60 1.45 -27.64 1.17
C VAL A 60 0.49 -26.58 1.75
N LYS A 61 -0.62 -27.06 2.32
CA LYS A 61 -1.40 -26.30 3.27
C LYS A 61 -0.92 -26.60 4.68
N ALA A 62 -0.69 -25.59 5.47
CA ALA A 62 -0.23 -25.71 6.85
C ALA A 62 -1.02 -24.75 7.76
N SER A 63 -1.03 -25.04 9.06
CA SER A 63 -1.60 -24.14 10.07
C SER A 63 -0.47 -23.50 10.88
N ILE A 64 -0.63 -22.23 11.18
CA ILE A 64 0.18 -21.45 12.14
C ILE A 64 -0.66 -21.13 13.37
N LYS A 65 -0.13 -20.37 14.34
CA LYS A 65 -0.86 -19.87 15.52
C LYS A 65 -2.28 -19.45 15.13
N ASP A 66 -3.24 -19.69 16.04
CA ASP A 66 -4.64 -19.27 15.91
C ASP A 66 -5.41 -19.91 14.74
N GLN A 67 -5.00 -21.11 14.32
CA GLN A 67 -5.63 -21.89 13.24
C GLN A 67 -5.65 -21.21 11.85
N ASN A 68 -4.85 -20.17 11.64
CA ASN A 68 -4.71 -19.57 10.33
C ASN A 68 -4.11 -20.57 9.34
N ILE A 69 -4.85 -20.84 8.26
CA ILE A 69 -4.38 -21.72 7.18
C ILE A 69 -3.55 -20.90 6.20
N ILE A 70 -2.34 -21.38 5.97
CA ILE A 70 -1.38 -20.79 5.04
C ILE A 70 -1.04 -21.74 3.90
N THR A 71 -0.59 -21.19 2.78
CA THR A 71 -0.03 -21.96 1.66
C THR A 71 1.47 -21.80 1.66
N VAL A 72 2.19 -22.90 1.83
CA VAL A 72 3.68 -22.91 1.85
C VAL A 72 4.20 -23.47 0.54
N ARG A 73 5.13 -22.78 -0.10
CA ARG A 73 5.78 -23.16 -1.35
C ARG A 73 7.24 -23.59 -1.11
N GLY A 74 7.80 -24.37 -2.07
CA GLY A 74 9.18 -24.83 -2.00
C GLY A 74 9.40 -25.94 -0.97
N VAL A 75 8.35 -26.70 -0.64
CA VAL A 75 8.44 -27.78 0.34
C VAL A 75 9.03 -29.04 -0.33
N PRO A 76 10.05 -29.70 0.28
CA PRO A 76 10.64 -30.93 -0.23
C PRO A 76 9.59 -32.04 -0.39
N LYS A 77 9.72 -32.86 -1.45
CA LYS A 77 8.76 -33.94 -1.76
C LYS A 77 8.63 -35.00 -0.66
N ASN A 78 9.71 -35.25 0.08
CA ASN A 78 9.82 -36.28 1.12
C ASN A 78 9.26 -35.88 2.49
N ILE A 79 8.79 -34.62 2.65
CA ILE A 79 8.26 -34.17 3.93
C ILE A 79 6.98 -34.93 4.29
N LYS A 80 6.80 -35.29 5.56
CA LYS A 80 5.62 -36.03 6.02
C LYS A 80 4.46 -35.08 6.35
N SER A 81 3.22 -35.53 6.13
CA SER A 81 2.04 -34.85 6.69
C SER A 81 2.13 -34.84 8.23
N ASN A 82 1.55 -33.85 8.86
CA ASN A 82 1.61 -33.60 10.31
C ASN A 82 3.02 -33.28 10.87
N SER A 83 4.04 -33.09 10.00
CA SER A 83 5.32 -32.57 10.45
C SER A 83 5.27 -31.05 10.68
N LYS A 84 6.18 -30.59 11.55
CA LYS A 84 6.38 -29.16 11.82
C LYS A 84 7.50 -28.63 10.94
N ILE A 85 7.30 -27.45 10.38
CA ILE A 85 8.31 -26.74 9.58
C ILE A 85 8.36 -25.28 10.02
N ASP A 86 9.54 -24.69 9.91
CA ASP A 86 9.69 -23.25 10.08
C ASP A 86 9.42 -22.55 8.75
N VAL A 87 8.58 -21.53 8.79
CA VAL A 87 8.13 -20.79 7.61
C VAL A 87 8.23 -19.29 7.82
N VAL A 88 8.54 -18.55 6.78
CA VAL A 88 8.44 -17.08 6.76
C VAL A 88 7.26 -16.68 5.88
N ILE A 89 6.44 -15.79 6.39
CA ILE A 89 5.28 -15.26 5.65
C ILE A 89 5.79 -14.35 4.52
N THR A 90 5.31 -14.58 3.30
CA THR A 90 5.70 -13.82 2.10
C THR A 90 4.59 -12.96 1.52
N SER A 91 3.34 -13.20 1.91
CA SER A 91 2.19 -12.38 1.51
C SER A 91 1.06 -12.48 2.51
N GLU A 92 0.42 -11.37 2.77
CA GLU A 92 -0.82 -11.28 3.57
C GLU A 92 -2.00 -11.96 2.87
N LYS A 93 -3.05 -12.21 3.64
CA LYS A 93 -4.35 -12.58 3.08
C LYS A 93 -4.92 -11.37 2.31
N PHE A 94 -5.33 -11.61 1.08
CA PHE A 94 -5.95 -10.57 0.27
C PHE A 94 -7.06 -11.18 -0.61
N ASP A 95 -8.27 -10.63 -0.54
CA ASP A 95 -9.48 -11.20 -1.15
C ASP A 95 -9.61 -12.70 -0.83
N ASP A 96 -9.80 -13.54 -1.85
CA ASP A 96 -9.90 -14.99 -1.72
C ASP A 96 -8.54 -15.71 -1.68
N LYS A 97 -7.42 -14.95 -1.73
CA LYS A 97 -6.07 -15.54 -1.72
C LYS A 97 -5.62 -15.77 -0.29
N PRO A 98 -5.23 -17.00 0.08
CA PRO A 98 -4.74 -17.30 1.41
C PRO A 98 -3.36 -16.69 1.62
N ILE A 99 -2.98 -16.53 2.89
CA ILE A 99 -1.62 -16.18 3.31
C ILE A 99 -0.62 -17.10 2.63
N GLN A 100 0.45 -16.53 2.05
CA GLN A 100 1.53 -17.27 1.42
C GLN A 100 2.75 -17.29 2.33
N ALA A 101 3.49 -18.39 2.28
CA ALA A 101 4.73 -18.55 3.01
C ALA A 101 5.73 -19.39 2.20
N LYS A 102 7.00 -19.32 2.58
CA LYS A 102 8.08 -20.20 2.12
C LYS A 102 8.78 -20.83 3.31
N ILE A 103 9.50 -21.93 3.08
CA ILE A 103 10.33 -22.53 4.14
C ILE A 103 11.38 -21.51 4.57
N PHE A 104 11.55 -21.40 5.88
CA PHE A 104 12.63 -20.67 6.49
C PHE A 104 13.80 -21.64 6.77
N SER A 105 14.97 -21.36 6.19
CA SER A 105 16.16 -22.20 6.32
C SER A 105 17.23 -21.61 7.26
N GLY A 106 16.97 -20.48 7.87
CA GLY A 106 17.87 -19.84 8.84
C GLY A 106 17.69 -20.36 10.27
N ASN A 107 18.59 -19.96 11.17
CA ASN A 107 18.44 -20.22 12.58
C ASN A 107 17.51 -19.16 13.19
N ILE A 108 16.39 -19.59 13.79
CA ILE A 108 15.41 -18.69 14.42
C ILE A 108 16.04 -17.89 15.58
N LEU A 109 17.05 -18.45 16.25
CA LEU A 109 17.71 -17.77 17.36
C LEU A 109 18.54 -16.56 16.92
N ASP A 110 19.00 -16.55 15.66
CA ASP A 110 19.77 -15.45 15.08
C ASP A 110 18.87 -14.34 14.48
N PHE A 111 17.55 -14.57 14.52
CA PHE A 111 16.60 -13.62 13.96
C PHE A 111 16.35 -12.46 14.93
N LYS A 112 16.87 -11.29 14.61
CA LYS A 112 16.61 -10.06 15.39
C LYS A 112 15.09 -9.81 15.40
N LYS A 113 14.51 -9.74 16.58
CA LYS A 113 13.09 -9.40 16.72
C LYS A 113 12.92 -7.90 16.46
N LEU A 114 12.57 -7.56 15.23
CA LEU A 114 12.19 -6.21 14.83
C LEU A 114 10.78 -5.88 15.31
N SER A 115 10.50 -4.60 15.55
CA SER A 115 9.11 -4.12 15.65
C SER A 115 8.37 -4.35 14.33
N ASP A 116 7.04 -4.23 14.32
CA ASP A 116 6.26 -4.40 13.10
C ASP A 116 6.61 -3.33 12.08
N GLU A 117 6.82 -2.09 12.52
CA GLU A 117 7.22 -0.98 11.67
C GLU A 117 8.62 -1.19 11.07
N GLU A 118 9.61 -1.53 11.90
CA GLU A 118 10.98 -1.81 11.43
C GLU A 118 10.99 -2.91 10.39
N ARG A 119 10.25 -4.00 10.62
CA ARG A 119 10.13 -5.12 9.69
C ARG A 119 9.51 -4.69 8.36
N ILE A 120 8.41 -3.93 8.39
CA ILE A 120 7.74 -3.45 7.19
C ILE A 120 8.61 -2.45 6.43
N ILE A 121 9.32 -1.56 7.14
CA ILE A 121 10.28 -0.64 6.53
C ILE A 121 11.40 -1.43 5.83
N ASP A 122 11.99 -2.41 6.53
CA ASP A 122 13.08 -3.21 5.98
C ASP A 122 12.67 -4.03 4.75
N LEU A 123 11.45 -4.53 4.71
CA LEU A 123 10.95 -5.35 3.60
C LEU A 123 10.53 -4.53 2.37
N PHE A 124 9.97 -3.34 2.55
CA PHE A 124 9.21 -2.68 1.49
C PHE A 124 9.67 -1.28 1.13
N PHE A 125 10.46 -0.62 1.95
CA PHE A 125 10.88 0.76 1.72
C PHE A 125 12.33 0.86 1.28
N THR A 126 12.70 2.01 0.76
CA THR A 126 14.08 2.29 0.36
C THR A 126 15.00 2.22 1.58
N LYS A 127 16.09 1.47 1.44
CA LYS A 127 17.05 1.25 2.53
C LYS A 127 17.79 2.53 2.92
N ASN A 128 18.18 2.59 4.18
CA ASN A 128 19.03 3.66 4.74
C ASN A 128 18.44 5.07 4.64
N LEU A 129 17.14 5.20 4.49
CA LEU A 129 16.50 6.51 4.60
C LEU A 129 16.33 6.91 6.06
N PRO A 130 16.43 8.21 6.38
CA PRO A 130 16.08 8.71 7.70
C PRO A 130 14.62 8.44 8.01
N ILE A 131 14.34 8.10 9.28
CA ILE A 131 12.97 7.82 9.75
C ILE A 131 12.53 8.99 10.63
N THR A 132 11.37 9.55 10.32
CA THR A 132 10.69 10.57 11.12
C THR A 132 9.44 9.96 11.72
N GLU A 133 9.31 9.98 13.05
CA GLU A 133 8.11 9.54 13.75
C GLU A 133 7.14 10.71 13.98
N ASP A 134 5.87 10.45 13.74
CA ASP A 134 4.75 11.36 14.00
C ASP A 134 3.67 10.64 14.81
N HIS A 135 3.23 11.25 15.88
CA HIS A 135 2.18 10.67 16.73
C HIS A 135 0.87 11.46 16.67
N TYR A 136 0.85 12.53 15.90
CA TYR A 136 -0.28 13.47 15.82
C TYR A 136 -0.66 13.82 14.39
N ALA A 137 -0.12 13.11 13.41
CA ALA A 137 -0.31 13.37 11.99
C ALA A 137 0.06 14.81 11.56
N ILE A 138 1.03 15.46 12.23
CA ILE A 138 1.43 16.84 11.97
C ILE A 138 2.21 16.94 10.66
N TYR A 139 3.23 16.09 10.50
CA TYR A 139 4.02 16.06 9.25
C TYR A 139 3.17 15.61 8.08
N TRP A 140 2.23 14.67 8.34
CA TRP A 140 1.28 14.20 7.34
C TRP A 140 0.45 15.34 6.78
N ASP A 141 -0.09 16.18 7.64
CA ASP A 141 -0.91 17.35 7.31
C ASP A 141 -0.09 18.46 6.63
N LEU A 142 1.07 18.82 7.22
CA LEU A 142 1.98 19.84 6.67
C LEU A 142 2.44 19.51 5.24
N LEU A 143 2.59 18.25 4.91
CA LEU A 143 2.99 17.77 3.58
C LEU A 143 1.79 17.51 2.67
N ASN A 144 0.57 17.66 3.18
CA ASN A 144 -0.68 17.38 2.45
C ASN A 144 -0.69 15.98 1.81
N LEU A 145 -0.24 14.96 2.57
CA LEU A 145 -0.10 13.60 2.03
C LEU A 145 -1.44 12.92 1.74
N ASP A 146 -2.52 13.33 2.41
CA ASP A 146 -3.86 12.83 2.14
C ASP A 146 -4.32 13.14 0.71
N LYS A 147 -3.91 14.28 0.14
CA LYS A 147 -4.19 14.58 -1.26
C LYS A 147 -3.56 13.57 -2.22
N PHE A 148 -2.30 13.21 -2.00
CA PHE A 148 -1.62 12.19 -2.83
C PHE A 148 -2.29 10.83 -2.69
N PHE A 149 -2.74 10.48 -1.47
CA PHE A 149 -3.50 9.27 -1.23
C PHE A 149 -4.81 9.28 -2.03
N LEU A 150 -5.62 10.33 -1.94
CA LEU A 150 -6.88 10.47 -2.66
C LEU A 150 -6.68 10.48 -4.18
N ASP A 151 -5.65 11.17 -4.67
CA ASP A 151 -5.30 11.16 -6.09
C ASP A 151 -4.93 9.75 -6.57
N ALA A 152 -4.26 8.96 -5.74
CA ALA A 152 -3.93 7.57 -6.05
C ALA A 152 -5.14 6.61 -6.01
N LEU A 153 -6.29 7.01 -5.52
CA LEU A 153 -7.54 6.25 -5.64
C LEU A 153 -8.29 6.50 -6.96
N LYS A 154 -7.95 7.55 -7.69
CA LYS A 154 -8.56 7.86 -8.99
C LYS A 154 -8.14 6.85 -10.05
N GLN A 155 -9.03 6.52 -10.96
CA GLN A 155 -8.71 5.64 -12.11
C GLN A 155 -7.79 6.31 -13.12
N SER A 156 -7.85 7.64 -13.25
CA SER A 156 -7.06 8.40 -14.21
C SER A 156 -5.95 9.19 -13.54
N VAL A 157 -4.78 9.20 -14.16
CA VAL A 157 -3.58 9.92 -13.68
C VAL A 157 -2.93 10.66 -14.83
N GLU A 158 -2.66 11.94 -14.65
CA GLU A 158 -1.97 12.75 -15.65
C GLU A 158 -0.49 12.38 -15.75
N ILE A 159 0.00 12.29 -16.99
CA ILE A 159 1.41 12.16 -17.31
C ILE A 159 2.00 13.56 -17.45
N LYS A 160 3.18 13.79 -16.84
CA LYS A 160 3.88 15.06 -17.01
C LYS A 160 4.14 15.33 -18.49
N ASP A 161 3.90 16.56 -18.93
CA ASP A 161 4.02 17.02 -20.32
C ASP A 161 2.88 16.55 -21.25
N GLY A 162 1.84 15.93 -20.69
CA GLY A 162 0.61 15.56 -21.38
C GLY A 162 0.33 14.05 -21.41
N GLY A 163 -0.89 13.70 -21.78
CA GLY A 163 -1.40 12.32 -21.73
C GLY A 163 -1.99 11.92 -20.39
N ILE A 164 -2.66 10.78 -20.38
CA ILE A 164 -3.28 10.19 -19.18
C ILE A 164 -3.00 8.70 -19.14
N LEU A 165 -2.80 8.18 -17.92
CA LEU A 165 -2.92 6.76 -17.61
C LEU A 165 -4.32 6.48 -17.10
N TRP A 166 -4.98 5.47 -17.66
CA TRP A 166 -6.19 4.87 -17.11
C TRP A 166 -5.81 3.55 -16.44
N ILE A 167 -6.08 3.41 -15.16
CA ILE A 167 -5.71 2.24 -14.37
C ILE A 167 -6.99 1.54 -13.91
N GLU A 168 -7.24 0.36 -14.47
CA GLU A 168 -8.43 -0.43 -14.19
C GLU A 168 -8.04 -1.79 -13.61
N LYS A 169 -8.65 -2.15 -12.49
CA LYS A 169 -8.40 -3.41 -11.80
C LYS A 169 -9.56 -4.36 -12.02
N THR A 170 -9.23 -5.57 -12.48
CA THR A 170 -10.14 -6.71 -12.50
C THR A 170 -9.72 -7.74 -11.45
N LYS A 171 -10.50 -8.84 -11.28
CA LYS A 171 -10.10 -9.96 -10.39
C LYS A 171 -8.78 -10.62 -10.81
N ALA A 172 -8.47 -10.65 -12.09
CA ALA A 172 -7.33 -11.39 -12.64
C ALA A 172 -6.13 -10.52 -12.94
N VAL A 173 -6.34 -9.31 -13.49
CA VAL A 173 -5.31 -8.46 -14.07
C VAL A 173 -5.62 -6.99 -13.80
N THR A 174 -4.57 -6.18 -13.68
CA THR A 174 -4.68 -4.72 -13.76
C THR A 174 -4.35 -4.29 -15.19
N LEU A 175 -5.23 -3.51 -15.79
CA LEU A 175 -5.04 -2.88 -17.11
C LEU A 175 -4.58 -1.44 -16.90
N ILE A 176 -3.59 -1.02 -17.67
CA ILE A 176 -3.13 0.36 -17.73
C ILE A 176 -3.18 0.77 -19.21
N ASP A 177 -4.09 1.67 -19.54
CA ASP A 177 -4.19 2.27 -20.87
C ASP A 177 -3.51 3.63 -20.88
N ILE A 178 -2.74 3.91 -21.93
CA ILE A 178 -1.96 5.15 -22.08
C ILE A 178 -2.57 5.97 -23.22
N ASP A 179 -3.34 6.98 -22.85
CA ASP A 179 -3.94 7.93 -23.77
C ASP A 179 -3.04 9.17 -23.95
N THR A 180 -2.67 9.44 -25.19
CA THR A 180 -1.88 10.63 -25.56
C THR A 180 -2.70 11.92 -25.55
N LYS A 181 -4.04 11.83 -25.46
CA LYS A 181 -4.96 12.98 -25.63
C LYS A 181 -4.63 13.79 -26.92
N ASN A 182 -4.41 15.07 -26.75
CA ASN A 182 -4.13 16.01 -27.83
C ASN A 182 -2.63 16.22 -28.11
N LEU A 183 -1.77 15.31 -27.64
CA LEU A 183 -0.34 15.40 -27.93
C LEU A 183 -0.08 15.09 -29.40
N PHE A 184 0.41 16.09 -30.12
CA PHE A 184 0.92 15.91 -31.47
C PHE A 184 2.33 15.31 -31.38
N LEU A 185 2.43 14.01 -31.44
CA LEU A 185 3.70 13.31 -31.48
C LEU A 185 4.15 13.18 -32.95
N ASN A 186 4.90 14.18 -33.41
CA ASN A 186 5.23 14.39 -34.84
C ASN A 186 6.26 13.39 -35.41
N SER A 187 6.78 12.47 -34.62
CA SER A 187 7.74 11.47 -35.08
C SER A 187 7.66 10.21 -34.20
N ASP A 188 8.11 9.09 -34.77
CA ASP A 188 8.19 7.82 -34.04
C ASP A 188 9.14 7.87 -32.86
N ASN A 189 10.21 8.69 -32.92
CA ASN A 189 11.09 8.97 -31.81
C ASN A 189 10.39 9.75 -30.68
N ALA A 190 9.53 10.72 -31.00
CA ALA A 190 8.75 11.45 -30.01
C ALA A 190 7.77 10.51 -29.29
N ASN A 191 7.15 9.57 -30.04
CA ASN A 191 6.33 8.52 -29.47
C ASN A 191 7.12 7.62 -28.51
N LEU A 192 8.33 7.22 -28.87
CA LEU A 192 9.20 6.40 -28.01
C LEU A 192 9.52 7.13 -26.69
N GLU A 193 9.93 8.40 -26.75
CA GLU A 193 10.25 9.17 -25.54
C GLU A 193 9.00 9.40 -24.66
N PHE A 194 7.84 9.61 -25.26
CA PHE A 194 6.58 9.66 -24.54
C PHE A 194 6.29 8.33 -23.84
N CYS A 195 6.40 7.19 -24.55
CA CYS A 195 6.18 5.86 -23.96
C CYS A 195 7.14 5.55 -22.81
N LYS A 196 8.40 6.01 -22.88
CA LYS A 196 9.35 5.87 -21.77
C LYS A 196 8.89 6.67 -20.53
N LYS A 197 8.44 7.92 -20.72
CA LYS A 197 7.90 8.76 -19.63
C LYS A 197 6.62 8.14 -19.04
N ALA A 198 5.71 7.68 -19.90
CA ALA A 198 4.48 7.01 -19.48
C ALA A 198 4.78 5.74 -18.68
N PHE A 199 5.77 4.94 -19.09
CA PHE A 199 6.18 3.76 -18.33
C PHE A 199 6.72 4.12 -16.94
N LEU A 200 7.55 5.16 -16.82
CA LEU A 200 8.01 5.61 -15.50
C LEU A 200 6.84 6.02 -14.62
N LYS A 201 5.85 6.71 -15.19
CA LYS A 201 4.64 7.06 -14.45
C LYS A 201 3.82 5.83 -14.05
N CYS A 202 3.71 4.80 -14.91
CA CYS A 202 3.11 3.51 -14.56
C CYS A 202 3.81 2.88 -13.35
N ILE A 203 5.13 2.84 -13.34
CA ILE A 203 5.93 2.28 -12.24
C ILE A 203 5.69 3.04 -10.93
N GLU A 204 5.65 4.37 -10.96
CA GLU A 204 5.33 5.20 -9.79
C GLU A 204 3.95 4.86 -9.23
N GLU A 205 2.93 4.76 -10.10
CA GLU A 205 1.57 4.41 -9.69
C GLU A 205 1.46 2.97 -9.17
N ILE A 206 2.13 2.02 -9.81
CA ILE A 206 2.20 0.63 -9.35
C ILE A 206 2.81 0.56 -7.93
N LYS A 207 3.91 1.31 -7.70
CA LYS A 207 4.56 1.38 -6.38
C LYS A 207 3.66 2.03 -5.34
N LEU A 208 3.10 3.21 -5.65
CA LEU A 208 2.27 3.97 -4.72
C LEU A 208 0.99 3.21 -4.33
N ARG A 209 0.32 2.61 -5.31
CA ARG A 209 -0.95 1.88 -5.11
C ARG A 209 -0.77 0.45 -4.62
N ASN A 210 0.46 -0.02 -4.43
CA ASN A 210 0.75 -1.43 -4.14
C ASN A 210 0.10 -2.41 -5.12
N ILE A 211 0.11 -2.08 -6.42
CA ILE A 211 -0.46 -2.95 -7.45
C ILE A 211 0.45 -4.16 -7.63
N GLY A 212 -0.10 -5.36 -7.50
CA GLY A 212 0.61 -6.61 -7.70
C GLY A 212 -0.24 -7.65 -8.46
N GLY A 213 0.42 -8.67 -8.99
CA GLY A 213 -0.15 -9.68 -9.86
C GLY A 213 0.19 -9.44 -11.32
N MET A 214 -0.67 -9.90 -12.23
CA MET A 214 -0.53 -9.63 -13.66
C MET A 214 -0.96 -8.20 -13.96
N ILE A 215 -0.14 -7.50 -14.75
CA ILE A 215 -0.40 -6.13 -15.20
C ILE A 215 -0.19 -6.10 -16.72
N ILE A 216 -1.09 -5.48 -17.41
CA ILE A 216 -1.04 -5.28 -18.86
C ILE A 216 -1.03 -3.79 -19.10
N VAL A 217 -0.09 -3.34 -19.93
CA VAL A 217 0.03 -1.92 -20.34
C VAL A 217 -0.19 -1.80 -21.83
N ASP A 218 -1.16 -0.98 -22.22
CA ASP A 218 -1.40 -0.62 -23.62
C ASP A 218 -0.65 0.67 -23.94
N PHE A 219 0.39 0.54 -24.77
CA PHE A 219 1.19 1.67 -25.21
C PHE A 219 0.68 2.21 -26.55
N PRO A 220 0.83 3.50 -26.82
CA PRO A 220 0.63 4.05 -28.15
C PRO A 220 1.44 3.30 -29.20
N ARG A 221 0.94 3.29 -30.43
CA ARG A 221 1.59 2.56 -31.54
C ARG A 221 3.01 3.03 -31.76
N LEU A 222 3.92 2.05 -31.87
CA LEU A 222 5.34 2.25 -32.16
C LEU A 222 5.76 1.36 -33.32
N SER A 223 6.79 1.77 -34.05
CA SER A 223 7.50 0.91 -35.03
C SER A 223 8.08 -0.33 -34.31
N PHE A 224 8.47 -1.32 -35.10
CA PHE A 224 9.08 -2.54 -34.56
C PHE A 224 10.40 -2.23 -33.82
N GLU A 225 11.23 -1.35 -34.41
CA GLU A 225 12.50 -0.91 -33.85
C GLU A 225 12.30 -0.18 -32.49
N ASN A 226 11.34 0.75 -32.45
CA ASN A 226 11.06 1.50 -31.22
C ASN A 226 10.41 0.64 -30.15
N LYS A 227 9.63 -0.38 -30.48
CA LYS A 227 9.16 -1.38 -29.50
C LYS A 227 10.31 -2.15 -28.88
N LYS A 228 11.32 -2.52 -29.67
CA LYS A 228 12.52 -3.19 -29.14
C LYS A 228 13.27 -2.29 -28.17
N LEU A 229 13.50 -1.02 -28.54
CA LEU A 229 14.14 -0.03 -27.67
C LEU A 229 13.33 0.23 -26.39
N LEU A 230 12.02 0.33 -26.50
CA LEU A 230 11.13 0.48 -25.33
C LEU A 230 11.22 -0.74 -24.42
N ASN A 231 11.20 -1.95 -24.97
CA ASN A 231 11.32 -3.19 -24.18
C ASN A 231 12.66 -3.26 -23.42
N GLU A 232 13.77 -2.90 -24.05
CA GLU A 232 15.08 -2.83 -23.39
C GLU A 232 15.07 -1.80 -22.23
N TYR A 233 14.47 -0.64 -22.46
CA TYR A 233 14.31 0.39 -21.46
C TYR A 233 13.46 -0.09 -20.27
N ILE A 234 12.31 -0.74 -20.57
CA ILE A 234 11.39 -1.29 -19.57
C ILE A 234 12.09 -2.38 -18.74
N LEU A 235 12.80 -3.30 -19.36
CA LEU A 235 13.54 -4.36 -18.67
C LEU A 235 14.55 -3.78 -17.67
N LYS A 236 15.33 -2.79 -18.11
CA LYS A 236 16.30 -2.12 -17.25
C LYS A 236 15.63 -1.38 -16.11
N LYS A 237 14.74 -0.43 -16.41
CA LYS A 237 14.10 0.42 -15.42
C LYS A 237 13.13 -0.35 -14.53
N GLY A 238 12.39 -1.29 -15.07
CA GLY A 238 11.47 -2.13 -14.28
C GLY A 238 12.19 -2.92 -13.20
N LYS A 239 13.36 -3.48 -13.51
CA LYS A 239 14.18 -4.21 -12.53
C LYS A 239 14.81 -3.32 -11.46
N ASP A 240 15.12 -2.07 -11.79
CA ASP A 240 15.58 -1.09 -10.80
C ASP A 240 14.52 -0.84 -9.70
N PHE A 241 13.23 -0.80 -10.08
CA PHE A 241 12.12 -0.54 -9.16
C PHE A 241 11.53 -1.82 -8.54
N PHE A 242 11.47 -2.89 -9.30
CA PHE A 242 10.90 -4.18 -8.90
C PHE A 242 11.87 -5.32 -9.27
N PRO A 243 12.90 -5.57 -8.45
CA PRO A 243 13.90 -6.62 -8.73
C PRO A 243 13.29 -8.01 -8.91
N GLU A 244 12.24 -8.34 -8.15
CA GLU A 244 11.51 -9.61 -8.22
C GLU A 244 10.40 -9.61 -9.29
N GLY A 245 10.12 -8.48 -9.94
CA GLY A 245 9.14 -8.37 -11.00
C GLY A 245 9.56 -9.13 -12.26
N SER A 246 8.61 -9.61 -13.04
CA SER A 246 8.84 -10.21 -14.36
C SER A 246 8.29 -9.29 -15.43
N PHE A 247 9.14 -8.86 -16.35
CA PHE A 247 8.79 -8.01 -17.48
C PHE A 247 8.86 -8.88 -18.72
N LEU A 248 7.68 -9.33 -19.21
CA LEU A 248 7.56 -10.40 -20.20
C LEU A 248 7.66 -9.90 -21.65
N GLY A 249 7.44 -8.61 -21.86
CA GLY A 249 7.52 -8.00 -23.20
C GLY A 249 6.15 -7.82 -23.86
N PHE A 250 6.17 -7.49 -25.15
CA PHE A 250 4.96 -7.30 -25.94
C PHE A 250 4.36 -8.63 -26.37
N SER A 251 3.05 -8.80 -26.13
CA SER A 251 2.26 -9.93 -26.62
C SER A 251 1.99 -9.83 -28.13
N ARG A 252 1.35 -10.87 -28.71
CA ARG A 252 0.89 -10.83 -30.09
C ARG A 252 -0.15 -9.73 -30.36
N LEU A 253 -0.90 -9.33 -29.35
CA LEU A 253 -1.86 -8.22 -29.40
C LEU A 253 -1.19 -6.85 -29.23
N GLN A 254 0.14 -6.81 -29.11
CA GLN A 254 0.94 -5.60 -28.91
C GLN A 254 0.78 -4.95 -27.54
N LEU A 255 0.20 -5.67 -26.57
CA LEU A 255 0.09 -5.25 -25.19
C LEU A 255 1.36 -5.65 -24.42
N TYR A 256 1.86 -4.79 -23.55
CA TYR A 256 3.03 -5.11 -22.73
C TYR A 256 2.61 -5.85 -21.46
N GLU A 257 3.18 -7.00 -21.22
CA GLU A 257 2.85 -7.88 -20.10
C GLU A 257 3.93 -7.83 -19.04
N LEU A 258 3.52 -7.66 -17.78
CA LEU A 258 4.42 -7.75 -16.63
C LEU A 258 3.73 -8.38 -15.42
N TYR A 259 4.52 -8.90 -14.52
CA TYR A 259 4.07 -9.48 -13.26
C TYR A 259 4.87 -8.90 -12.11
N ILE A 260 4.19 -8.34 -11.12
CA ILE A 260 4.79 -7.85 -9.87
C ILE A 260 4.31 -8.75 -8.73
N PRO A 261 5.21 -9.35 -7.90
CA PRO A 261 4.78 -10.11 -6.75
C PRO A 261 3.85 -9.31 -5.84
N ARG A 262 2.73 -9.92 -5.44
CA ARG A 262 1.78 -9.31 -4.53
C ARG A 262 2.19 -9.65 -3.11
N ASN A 263 2.76 -8.70 -2.39
CA ASN A 263 3.27 -8.90 -1.04
C ASN A 263 2.35 -8.29 0.01
N PHE A 264 1.69 -7.18 -0.31
CA PHE A 264 0.83 -6.42 0.58
C PHE A 264 -0.50 -6.07 -0.07
N ALA A 265 -1.47 -5.64 0.74
CA ALA A 265 -2.76 -5.18 0.25
C ALA A 265 -2.60 -3.94 -0.65
N PRO A 266 -3.36 -3.83 -1.75
CA PRO A 266 -3.36 -2.61 -2.55
C PRO A 266 -4.00 -1.45 -1.78
N LEU A 267 -3.56 -0.24 -2.11
CA LEU A 267 -3.92 1.00 -1.42
C LEU A 267 -5.43 1.18 -1.28
N GLU A 268 -6.20 0.86 -2.29
CA GLU A 268 -7.67 0.96 -2.32
C GLU A 268 -8.39 0.04 -1.30
N SER A 269 -7.70 -0.97 -0.76
CA SER A 269 -8.27 -1.90 0.22
C SER A 269 -8.12 -1.45 1.68
N TYR A 270 -7.31 -0.43 1.95
CA TYR A 270 -7.12 0.06 3.33
C TYR A 270 -8.36 0.73 3.88
N TYR A 271 -9.08 1.46 3.03
CA TYR A 271 -10.32 2.11 3.40
C TYR A 271 -11.45 1.58 2.51
N LYS A 272 -12.57 1.23 3.13
CA LYS A 272 -13.75 0.71 2.42
C LYS A 272 -14.58 1.84 1.81
N GLY A 273 -13.94 2.68 0.98
CA GLY A 273 -14.55 3.83 0.34
C GLY A 273 -14.22 5.17 1.01
N GLU A 274 -14.67 6.28 0.41
CA GLU A 274 -14.38 7.64 0.87
C GLU A 274 -14.78 7.89 2.33
N MET A 275 -15.88 7.28 2.79
CA MET A 275 -16.39 7.46 4.15
C MET A 275 -15.49 6.92 5.24
N ASP A 276 -14.83 5.80 5.04
CA ASP A 276 -13.90 5.26 6.02
C ASP A 276 -12.63 6.12 6.08
N PHE A 277 -12.24 6.71 4.95
CA PHE A 277 -11.13 7.67 4.90
C PHE A 277 -11.46 8.99 5.60
N GLU A 278 -12.62 9.58 5.32
CA GLU A 278 -13.09 10.79 5.99
C GLU A 278 -13.22 10.59 7.51
N PHE A 279 -13.74 9.44 7.91
CA PHE A 279 -13.81 9.08 9.32
C PHE A 279 -12.44 9.08 9.99
N GLN A 280 -11.44 8.42 9.38
CA GLN A 280 -10.09 8.40 9.91
C GLN A 280 -9.45 9.79 9.91
N ASN A 281 -9.75 10.62 8.92
CA ASN A 281 -9.29 12.01 8.90
C ASN A 281 -9.89 12.85 10.03
N HIS A 282 -11.15 12.65 10.34
CA HIS A 282 -11.75 13.28 11.51
C HIS A 282 -11.06 12.85 12.81
N LEU A 283 -10.80 11.57 12.99
CA LEU A 283 -10.06 11.08 14.17
C LEU A 283 -8.66 11.68 14.28
N ARG A 284 -7.92 11.74 13.17
CA ARG A 284 -6.57 12.35 13.14
C ARG A 284 -6.61 13.84 13.46
N SER A 285 -7.62 14.56 12.96
CA SER A 285 -7.85 15.96 13.29
C SER A 285 -8.08 16.15 14.80
N LEU A 286 -8.83 15.24 15.44
CA LEU A 286 -9.03 15.20 16.88
C LEU A 286 -7.72 15.05 17.64
N TRP A 287 -6.89 14.07 17.21
CA TRP A 287 -5.59 13.83 17.82
C TRP A 287 -4.66 15.04 17.72
N ARG A 288 -4.61 15.72 16.55
CA ARG A 288 -3.83 16.95 16.38
C ARG A 288 -4.26 18.07 17.33
N LYS A 289 -5.56 18.31 17.41
CA LYS A 289 -6.13 19.31 18.35
C LYS A 289 -5.82 18.99 19.80
N SER A 290 -5.71 17.70 20.14
CA SER A 290 -5.38 17.28 21.49
C SER A 290 -3.98 17.64 21.95
N LYS A 291 -3.02 17.75 21.01
CA LYS A 291 -1.63 18.15 21.33
C LYS A 291 -1.57 19.59 21.83
N ASP A 292 -2.36 20.47 21.23
CA ASP A 292 -2.34 21.92 21.53
C ASP A 292 -3.33 22.33 22.62
N ALA A 293 -4.23 21.42 23.00
CA ALA A 293 -5.24 21.70 24.03
C ALA A 293 -4.61 21.76 25.41
N LYS A 294 -4.29 22.96 25.88
CA LYS A 294 -4.01 23.24 27.29
C LYS A 294 -5.21 22.97 28.21
N THR A 295 -6.40 22.79 27.66
CA THR A 295 -7.68 22.51 28.34
C THR A 295 -8.22 21.17 27.89
N LYS A 296 -7.88 20.12 28.65
CA LYS A 296 -8.14 18.71 28.32
C LYS A 296 -9.61 18.24 28.41
N ASN A 297 -10.60 19.10 28.67
CA ASN A 297 -11.93 18.61 29.09
C ASN A 297 -13.13 19.02 28.21
N ASN A 298 -12.95 19.72 27.10
CA ASN A 298 -14.09 20.34 26.41
C ASN A 298 -14.21 20.04 24.90
N ILE A 299 -13.63 18.94 24.41
CA ILE A 299 -13.84 18.57 23.02
C ILE A 299 -14.99 17.57 22.92
N GLN A 300 -16.02 17.91 22.15
CA GLN A 300 -17.12 17.00 21.84
C GLN A 300 -17.07 16.63 20.36
N PHE A 301 -17.21 15.34 20.10
CA PHE A 301 -17.44 14.85 18.75
C PHE A 301 -18.92 14.51 18.61
N ILE A 302 -19.64 15.33 17.85
CA ILE A 302 -21.07 15.15 17.59
C ILE A 302 -21.22 14.36 16.30
N CYS A 303 -21.94 13.25 16.33
CA CYS A 303 -22.08 12.40 15.18
C CYS A 303 -23.44 11.71 15.05
N GLY A 304 -23.77 11.32 13.83
CA GLY A 304 -24.93 10.50 13.51
C GLY A 304 -24.78 9.05 13.96
N LYS A 305 -25.86 8.28 13.87
CA LYS A 305 -25.97 6.92 14.43
C LYS A 305 -24.96 5.93 13.89
N THR A 306 -24.69 5.92 12.58
CA THR A 306 -23.76 4.97 11.95
C THR A 306 -22.33 5.27 12.34
N LEU A 307 -21.96 6.54 12.33
CA LEU A 307 -20.63 6.99 12.73
C LEU A 307 -20.38 6.76 14.21
N TYR A 308 -21.36 7.00 15.08
CA TYR A 308 -21.29 6.70 16.51
C TYR A 308 -20.92 5.23 16.78
N LYS A 309 -21.59 4.29 16.11
CA LYS A 309 -21.31 2.85 16.26
C LYS A 309 -19.88 2.48 15.84
N LYS A 310 -19.32 3.15 14.84
CA LYS A 310 -17.94 2.94 14.40
C LYS A 310 -16.93 3.48 15.42
N ILE A 311 -17.22 4.65 16.00
CA ILE A 311 -16.31 5.38 16.90
C ILE A 311 -16.29 4.80 18.31
N VAL A 312 -17.42 4.38 18.83
CA VAL A 312 -17.54 3.95 20.24
C VAL A 312 -16.62 2.77 20.58
N ASN A 313 -16.24 1.99 19.55
CA ASN A 313 -15.32 0.85 19.68
C ASN A 313 -13.85 1.21 19.36
N GLN A 314 -13.56 2.47 19.03
CA GLN A 314 -12.20 2.93 18.74
C GLN A 314 -11.51 3.48 19.99
N LYS A 315 -10.19 3.33 20.02
CA LYS A 315 -9.35 3.91 21.08
C LYS A 315 -9.24 5.42 20.84
N LEU A 316 -10.11 6.18 21.49
CA LEU A 316 -10.10 7.65 21.39
C LEU A 316 -9.30 8.27 22.54
N PRO A 317 -8.77 9.49 22.34
CA PRO A 317 -8.23 10.26 23.45
C PRO A 317 -9.27 10.43 24.59
N PRO A 318 -8.90 10.19 25.85
CA PRO A 318 -9.85 10.13 26.99
C PRO A 318 -10.61 11.45 27.27
N PHE A 319 -10.15 12.56 26.71
CA PHE A 319 -10.76 13.88 26.86
C PHE A 319 -11.82 14.19 25.78
N ILE A 320 -12.08 13.28 24.85
CA ILE A 320 -13.09 13.45 23.81
C ILE A 320 -14.39 12.81 24.26
N LYS A 321 -15.42 13.64 24.41
CA LYS A 321 -16.78 13.16 24.67
C LYS A 321 -17.51 12.94 23.34
N ILE A 322 -17.94 11.71 23.07
CA ILE A 322 -18.75 11.40 21.88
C ILE A 322 -20.21 11.64 22.23
N ILE A 323 -20.90 12.37 21.35
CA ILE A 323 -22.34 12.65 21.46
C ILE A 323 -23.03 12.17 20.18
N GLN A 324 -23.89 11.18 20.33
CA GLN A 324 -24.77 10.75 19.24
C GLN A 324 -25.98 11.69 19.17
N ARG A 325 -26.29 12.18 17.97
CA ARG A 325 -27.50 12.93 17.67
C ARG A 325 -28.32 12.23 16.58
N SER A 326 -29.56 11.94 16.88
CA SER A 326 -30.48 11.23 15.98
C SER A 326 -31.08 12.11 14.88
N ASP A 327 -31.01 13.42 15.03
CA ASP A 327 -31.46 14.43 14.07
C ASP A 327 -30.41 14.71 12.96
N LEU A 328 -29.20 14.18 13.10
CA LEU A 328 -28.14 14.32 12.11
C LEU A 328 -28.12 13.15 11.13
N PRO A 329 -27.64 13.38 9.89
CA PRO A 329 -27.40 12.29 8.94
C PRO A 329 -26.55 11.19 9.58
N ASN A 330 -26.84 9.93 9.25
CA ASN A 330 -26.21 8.77 9.89
C ASN A 330 -24.66 8.80 9.90
N GLU A 331 -24.08 9.47 8.94
CA GLU A 331 -22.64 9.53 8.65
C GLU A 331 -22.02 10.89 8.95
N TYR A 332 -22.82 11.82 9.44
CA TYR A 332 -22.36 13.13 9.85
C TYR A 332 -21.44 13.03 11.06
N GLY A 333 -20.36 13.81 11.06
CA GLY A 333 -19.44 13.96 12.18
C GLY A 333 -18.85 15.35 12.23
N GLU A 334 -18.95 16.00 13.40
CA GLU A 334 -18.40 17.33 13.65
C GLU A 334 -17.70 17.42 15.00
N LEU A 335 -16.59 18.13 15.01
CA LEU A 335 -15.83 18.45 16.19
C LEU A 335 -16.24 19.82 16.73
N MET A 336 -16.67 19.84 17.99
CA MET A 336 -16.95 21.07 18.70
C MET A 336 -15.99 21.25 19.87
N ASP A 337 -15.39 22.41 19.94
CA ASP A 337 -14.67 22.89 21.13
C ASP A 337 -15.64 23.73 21.97
N ILE A 338 -16.01 23.23 23.18
CA ILE A 338 -16.99 23.89 24.04
C ILE A 338 -16.30 24.90 24.99
N SER A 339 -15.01 25.12 24.85
CA SER A 339 -14.26 26.07 25.68
C SER A 339 -14.45 27.55 25.27
N LYS A 340 -15.38 27.81 24.36
CA LYS A 340 -15.74 29.17 23.93
C LYS A 340 -17.13 29.56 24.40
#